data_b884eb4ab104acf2178c34ea808bf534
#
_entry.id   b884eb4ab104acf2178c34ea808bf534
#
_cell.length_a   1.000
_cell.length_b   1.000
_cell.length_c   1.000
_cell.angle_alpha   90.00
_cell.angle_beta   90.00
_cell.angle_gamma   90.00
#
_symmetry.space_group_name_H-M   'P 1'
#
loop_
_entity.id
_entity.type
_entity.pdbx_description
1 polymer ?
#
loop_
_entity_poly.entity_id
_entity_poly.type
_entity_poly.pdbx_seq_one_letter_code
_entity_poly.pdbx_strand_id
1 'polypeptide(L)'
;MQPPLFKIRQHGYFGFINSEGKTVIEPQYLEAGEFRNGFTTVRLNGLLALMDALGRLYIKRLYRAVGPFSEGLARVQVAQLWGFVDERGNEVIAPLFEHVGDFCEGLAPATFEGRAGFIRPDGQFSVQPVFSQTGNFSEGLAPAGHDGLWGFVDKTGAYHIAPQWDGASTFQEQSALVTRDGHWGLCNRAGEETVPPQFEFVKGHAQGEFFDGMALAFRAGKYGFVSQDGRVAVEPMFDLAGDFGGGLALVEINGAYGYIDREGKLAIMPKFEDAGVFSDGLAQVCADGRWGYINPDGQIAIPPAFQSAAPFRDGLALTVLDGKWQYINLRGEVVWRES
;
A
#
# COMPACT_ATOMS: atom_id res chain seq x y z
N MET A 1 -18.24 10.24 -3.84
CA MET A 1 -17.38 9.04 -3.99
C MET A 1 -18.23 7.95 -4.62
N GLN A 2 -17.69 7.20 -5.57
CA GLN A 2 -18.36 6.00 -6.07
C GLN A 2 -18.34 4.92 -4.98
N PRO A 3 -19.43 4.12 -4.84
CA PRO A 3 -19.45 3.05 -3.85
C PRO A 3 -18.36 2.01 -4.14
N PRO A 4 -17.79 1.36 -3.11
CA PRO A 4 -16.76 0.35 -3.29
C PRO A 4 -17.32 -0.86 -4.06
N LEU A 5 -16.47 -1.46 -4.90
CA LEU A 5 -16.76 -2.72 -5.58
C LEU A 5 -15.82 -3.82 -5.10
N PHE A 6 -16.39 -5.00 -4.91
CA PHE A 6 -15.71 -6.18 -4.38
C PHE A 6 -15.59 -7.25 -5.45
N LYS A 7 -14.40 -7.78 -5.63
CA LYS A 7 -14.10 -8.78 -6.64
C LYS A 7 -14.69 -10.14 -6.25
N ILE A 8 -15.47 -10.72 -7.14
CA ILE A 8 -16.05 -12.07 -6.99
C ILE A 8 -15.50 -13.01 -8.06
N ARG A 9 -15.61 -14.33 -7.79
CA ARG A 9 -15.26 -15.39 -8.74
C ARG A 9 -16.46 -16.34 -8.92
N GLN A 10 -16.81 -16.63 -10.15
CA GLN A 10 -17.79 -17.67 -10.49
C GLN A 10 -17.34 -18.43 -11.75
N HIS A 11 -17.38 -19.75 -11.71
CA HIS A 11 -16.97 -20.65 -12.81
C HIS A 11 -15.56 -20.33 -13.38
N GLY A 12 -14.64 -19.86 -12.52
CA GLY A 12 -13.28 -19.48 -12.91
C GLY A 12 -13.12 -18.07 -13.48
N TYR A 13 -14.20 -17.29 -13.57
CA TYR A 13 -14.17 -15.91 -14.06
C TYR A 13 -14.38 -14.91 -12.93
N PHE A 14 -13.75 -13.76 -13.05
CA PHE A 14 -13.89 -12.62 -12.13
C PHE A 14 -14.94 -11.61 -12.62
N GLY A 15 -15.72 -11.11 -11.67
CA GLY A 15 -16.67 -10.01 -11.79
C GLY A 15 -16.67 -9.19 -10.52
N PHE A 16 -17.65 -8.32 -10.32
CA PHE A 16 -17.69 -7.44 -9.17
C PHE A 16 -19.12 -7.23 -8.65
N ILE A 17 -19.23 -7.17 -7.31
CA ILE A 17 -20.47 -6.84 -6.59
C ILE A 17 -20.31 -5.51 -5.85
N ASN A 18 -21.41 -4.88 -5.47
CA ASN A 18 -21.43 -3.78 -4.52
C ASN A 18 -21.48 -4.29 -3.06
N SER A 19 -21.49 -3.37 -2.09
CA SER A 19 -21.56 -3.69 -0.66
C SER A 19 -22.86 -4.41 -0.22
N GLU A 20 -23.89 -4.40 -1.06
CA GLU A 20 -25.16 -5.12 -0.83
C GLU A 20 -25.14 -6.56 -1.39
N GLY A 21 -24.04 -6.97 -2.04
CA GLY A 21 -23.91 -8.27 -2.70
C GLY A 21 -24.52 -8.35 -4.10
N LYS A 22 -25.01 -7.23 -4.63
CA LYS A 22 -25.57 -7.17 -5.96
C LYS A 22 -24.47 -7.14 -7.01
N THR A 23 -24.55 -8.02 -8.01
CA THR A 23 -23.62 -8.01 -9.15
C THR A 23 -23.75 -6.72 -9.95
N VAL A 24 -22.63 -6.01 -10.09
CA VAL A 24 -22.48 -4.78 -10.88
C VAL A 24 -21.79 -5.09 -12.21
N ILE A 25 -20.78 -5.96 -12.16
CA ILE A 25 -20.05 -6.43 -13.34
C ILE A 25 -20.08 -7.94 -13.32
N GLU A 26 -20.71 -8.54 -14.33
CA GLU A 26 -20.85 -9.99 -14.46
C GLU A 26 -19.47 -10.67 -14.54
N PRO A 27 -19.30 -11.86 -13.90
CA PRO A 27 -18.09 -12.65 -14.02
C PRO A 27 -17.79 -13.07 -15.45
N GLN A 28 -16.77 -12.46 -16.06
CA GLN A 28 -16.41 -12.70 -17.46
C GLN A 28 -14.91 -12.55 -17.73
N TYR A 29 -14.11 -12.11 -16.76
CA TYR A 29 -12.69 -11.87 -16.93
C TYR A 29 -11.86 -12.99 -16.30
N LEU A 30 -10.84 -13.49 -17.01
CA LEU A 30 -9.91 -14.50 -16.45
C LEU A 30 -8.99 -13.90 -15.39
N GLU A 31 -8.68 -12.61 -15.48
CA GLU A 31 -7.92 -11.87 -14.48
C GLU A 31 -8.51 -10.47 -14.32
N ALA A 32 -8.65 -10.03 -13.08
CA ALA A 32 -9.08 -8.69 -12.72
C ALA A 32 -8.34 -8.20 -11.47
N GLY A 33 -7.96 -6.92 -11.48
CA GLY A 33 -7.39 -6.23 -10.31
C GLY A 33 -8.47 -5.86 -9.27
N GLU A 34 -8.05 -5.24 -8.19
CA GLU A 34 -8.97 -4.59 -7.24
C GLU A 34 -9.32 -3.18 -7.73
N PHE A 35 -10.53 -2.71 -7.41
CA PHE A 35 -10.89 -1.31 -7.67
C PHE A 35 -10.11 -0.38 -6.74
N ARG A 36 -9.50 0.64 -7.34
CA ARG A 36 -8.85 1.75 -6.63
C ARG A 36 -9.21 3.06 -7.33
N ASN A 37 -9.69 4.03 -6.58
CA ASN A 37 -10.08 5.35 -7.10
C ASN A 37 -11.07 5.26 -8.30
N GLY A 38 -12.01 4.28 -8.23
CA GLY A 38 -13.03 4.10 -9.26
C GLY A 38 -12.61 3.31 -10.51
N PHE A 39 -11.37 2.81 -10.57
CA PHE A 39 -10.84 2.05 -11.69
C PHE A 39 -10.21 0.72 -11.26
N THR A 40 -10.23 -0.24 -12.18
CA THR A 40 -9.49 -1.50 -12.09
C THR A 40 -8.89 -1.85 -13.44
N THR A 41 -8.06 -2.87 -13.48
CA THR A 41 -7.55 -3.45 -14.72
C THR A 41 -8.11 -4.85 -14.93
N VAL A 42 -8.38 -5.20 -16.19
CA VAL A 42 -8.72 -6.57 -16.59
C VAL A 42 -7.76 -7.02 -17.69
N ARG A 43 -7.46 -8.31 -17.75
CA ARG A 43 -6.58 -8.84 -18.79
C ARG A 43 -7.36 -9.25 -20.02
N LEU A 44 -6.97 -8.69 -21.16
CA LEU A 44 -7.49 -9.00 -22.49
C LEU A 44 -6.30 -9.38 -23.38
N ASN A 45 -6.33 -10.59 -23.97
CA ASN A 45 -5.26 -11.08 -24.86
C ASN A 45 -3.83 -10.92 -24.30
N GLY A 46 -3.67 -11.17 -22.98
CA GLY A 46 -2.38 -11.10 -22.31
C GLY A 46 -1.92 -9.69 -21.86
N LEU A 47 -2.65 -8.64 -22.26
CA LEU A 47 -2.38 -7.24 -21.88
C LEU A 47 -3.49 -6.67 -21.00
N LEU A 48 -3.20 -5.55 -20.33
CA LEU A 48 -4.14 -4.90 -19.43
C LEU A 48 -4.99 -3.86 -20.15
N ALA A 49 -6.31 -3.92 -19.91
CA ALA A 49 -7.27 -2.88 -20.24
C ALA A 49 -7.72 -2.20 -18.95
N LEU A 50 -7.91 -0.90 -19.00
CA LEU A 50 -8.51 -0.14 -17.91
C LEU A 50 -10.02 -0.28 -17.95
N MET A 51 -10.66 -0.43 -16.77
CA MET A 51 -12.10 -0.55 -16.60
C MET A 51 -12.59 0.34 -15.46
N ASP A 52 -13.67 1.08 -15.68
CA ASP A 52 -14.30 1.86 -14.61
C ASP A 52 -15.36 1.04 -13.82
N ALA A 53 -15.89 1.65 -12.77
CA ALA A 53 -16.86 1.02 -11.87
C ALA A 53 -18.24 0.75 -12.54
N LEU A 54 -18.49 1.22 -13.75
CA LEU A 54 -19.66 0.87 -14.55
C LEU A 54 -19.39 -0.29 -15.52
N GLY A 55 -18.16 -0.87 -15.48
CA GLY A 55 -17.75 -1.94 -16.39
C GLY A 55 -17.37 -1.46 -17.79
N ARG A 56 -17.24 -0.15 -18.01
CA ARG A 56 -16.81 0.39 -19.30
C ARG A 56 -15.32 0.18 -19.47
N LEU A 57 -14.95 -0.47 -20.56
CA LEU A 57 -13.55 -0.73 -20.91
C LEU A 57 -12.99 0.42 -21.76
N TYR A 58 -11.82 0.89 -21.35
CA TYR A 58 -11.05 1.88 -22.10
C TYR A 58 -9.95 1.16 -22.90
N ILE A 59 -10.31 0.67 -24.10
CA ILE A 59 -9.48 -0.18 -24.97
C ILE A 59 -8.85 0.59 -26.14
N LYS A 60 -8.67 1.89 -26.07
CA LYS A 60 -7.93 2.64 -27.11
C LYS A 60 -6.54 2.06 -27.33
N ARG A 61 -5.93 1.51 -26.27
CA ARG A 61 -4.68 0.77 -26.29
C ARG A 61 -4.66 -0.23 -25.12
N LEU A 62 -3.99 -1.36 -25.31
CA LEU A 62 -3.70 -2.31 -24.23
C LEU A 62 -2.30 -2.04 -23.70
N TYR A 63 -2.09 -2.23 -22.39
CA TYR A 63 -0.88 -1.85 -21.68
C TYR A 63 -0.19 -3.06 -21.07
N ARG A 64 1.13 -3.01 -20.91
CA ARG A 64 1.89 -4.00 -20.12
C ARG A 64 1.68 -3.81 -18.62
N ALA A 65 1.63 -2.55 -18.20
CA ALA A 65 1.33 -2.18 -16.82
C ALA A 65 0.49 -0.91 -16.79
N VAL A 66 -0.33 -0.79 -15.75
CA VAL A 66 -1.15 0.38 -15.46
C VAL A 66 -1.02 0.64 -13.97
N GLY A 67 -0.62 1.86 -13.60
CA GLY A 67 -0.58 2.32 -12.22
C GLY A 67 -1.94 2.84 -11.74
N PRO A 68 -2.05 3.18 -10.45
CA PRO A 68 -3.24 3.84 -9.94
C PRO A 68 -3.41 5.22 -10.56
N PHE A 69 -4.65 5.74 -10.55
CA PHE A 69 -4.88 7.15 -10.82
C PHE A 69 -4.41 8.00 -9.65
N SER A 70 -3.64 9.02 -9.96
CA SER A 70 -3.25 10.08 -9.05
C SER A 70 -3.38 11.41 -9.78
N GLU A 71 -4.05 12.38 -9.17
CA GLU A 71 -4.31 13.71 -9.75
C GLU A 71 -4.94 13.64 -11.15
N GLY A 72 -5.82 12.65 -11.38
CA GLY A 72 -6.55 12.46 -12.66
C GLY A 72 -5.75 11.78 -13.76
N LEU A 73 -4.50 11.38 -13.50
CA LEU A 73 -3.63 10.69 -14.44
C LEU A 73 -3.17 9.33 -13.91
N ALA A 74 -3.14 8.31 -14.78
CA ALA A 74 -2.54 7.02 -14.47
C ALA A 74 -1.34 6.76 -15.38
N ARG A 75 -0.24 6.32 -14.79
CA ARG A 75 0.93 5.87 -15.56
C ARG A 75 0.61 4.58 -16.30
N VAL A 76 1.04 4.48 -17.54
CA VAL A 76 0.83 3.29 -18.39
C VAL A 76 2.11 2.89 -19.08
N GLN A 77 2.34 1.58 -19.21
CA GLN A 77 3.51 1.07 -19.89
C GLN A 77 3.15 0.45 -21.24
N VAL A 78 3.84 0.90 -22.26
CA VAL A 78 3.78 0.37 -23.63
C VAL A 78 5.17 -0.07 -24.04
N ALA A 79 5.32 -1.32 -24.42
CA ALA A 79 6.64 -1.95 -24.58
C ALA A 79 7.47 -1.79 -23.30
N GLN A 80 8.50 -0.95 -23.31
CA GLN A 80 9.36 -0.68 -22.13
C GLN A 80 9.26 0.76 -21.64
N LEU A 81 8.50 1.61 -22.33
CA LEU A 81 8.41 3.04 -22.02
C LEU A 81 7.09 3.35 -21.31
N TRP A 82 7.14 4.38 -20.48
CA TRP A 82 6.04 4.86 -19.68
C TRP A 82 5.50 6.19 -20.21
N GLY A 83 4.20 6.35 -20.15
CA GLY A 83 3.45 7.57 -20.40
C GLY A 83 2.25 7.66 -19.44
N PHE A 84 1.30 8.52 -19.74
CA PHE A 84 0.15 8.73 -18.88
C PHE A 84 -1.16 8.83 -19.68
N VAL A 85 -2.23 8.33 -19.07
CA VAL A 85 -3.62 8.43 -19.57
C VAL A 85 -4.50 9.14 -18.56
N ASP A 86 -5.54 9.83 -19.07
CA ASP A 86 -6.61 10.39 -18.25
C ASP A 86 -7.64 9.32 -17.84
N GLU A 87 -8.60 9.70 -16.99
CA GLU A 87 -9.71 8.85 -16.54
C GLU A 87 -10.67 8.42 -17.66
N ARG A 88 -10.52 8.96 -18.88
CA ARG A 88 -11.25 8.56 -20.09
C ARG A 88 -10.41 7.63 -20.97
N GLY A 89 -9.22 7.24 -20.53
CA GLY A 89 -8.28 6.42 -21.28
C GLY A 89 -7.64 7.14 -22.47
N ASN A 90 -7.68 8.49 -22.52
CA ASN A 90 -6.95 9.25 -23.53
C ASN A 90 -5.47 9.33 -23.12
N GLU A 91 -4.59 9.09 -24.08
CA GLU A 91 -3.15 9.35 -23.90
C GLU A 91 -2.92 10.86 -23.75
N VAL A 92 -2.48 11.28 -22.56
CA VAL A 92 -2.14 12.67 -22.24
C VAL A 92 -0.66 12.90 -22.44
N ILE A 93 0.15 11.93 -22.02
CA ILE A 93 1.60 11.94 -22.21
C ILE A 93 1.98 10.64 -22.90
N ALA A 94 2.59 10.76 -24.08
CA ALA A 94 3.03 9.62 -24.85
C ALA A 94 4.06 8.78 -24.09
N PRO A 95 4.15 7.45 -24.30
CA PRO A 95 5.17 6.61 -23.69
C PRO A 95 6.57 6.96 -24.21
N LEU A 96 7.29 7.79 -23.48
CA LEU A 96 8.61 8.33 -23.82
C LEU A 96 9.64 8.10 -22.72
N PHE A 97 9.22 7.83 -21.49
CA PHE A 97 10.08 7.78 -20.32
C PHE A 97 10.46 6.34 -19.96
N GLU A 98 11.70 6.13 -19.53
CA GLU A 98 12.21 4.84 -19.06
C GLU A 98 11.53 4.42 -17.74
N HIS A 99 11.34 5.38 -16.84
CA HIS A 99 10.64 5.23 -15.57
C HIS A 99 9.82 6.48 -15.25
N VAL A 100 8.70 6.31 -14.57
CA VAL A 100 7.90 7.42 -14.04
C VAL A 100 7.32 7.04 -12.68
N GLY A 101 7.12 8.03 -11.81
CA GLY A 101 6.27 7.89 -10.63
C GLY A 101 4.85 8.38 -10.89
N ASP A 102 4.05 8.43 -9.84
CA ASP A 102 2.70 8.98 -9.91
C ASP A 102 2.76 10.52 -9.81
N PHE A 103 1.76 11.21 -10.37
CA PHE A 103 1.62 12.63 -10.14
C PHE A 103 1.27 12.91 -8.68
N CYS A 104 2.09 13.71 -8.04
CA CYS A 104 1.91 14.15 -6.67
C CYS A 104 2.26 15.63 -6.59
N GLU A 105 1.36 16.44 -6.05
CA GLU A 105 1.52 17.89 -5.91
C GLU A 105 1.82 18.62 -7.23
N GLY A 106 1.23 18.11 -8.34
CA GLY A 106 1.33 18.67 -9.68
C GLY A 106 2.56 18.23 -10.48
N LEU A 107 3.43 17.40 -9.93
CA LEU A 107 4.64 16.92 -10.60
C LEU A 107 4.77 15.40 -10.50
N ALA A 108 5.36 14.76 -11.53
CA ALA A 108 5.72 13.35 -11.51
C ALA A 108 7.23 13.18 -11.77
N PRO A 109 7.92 12.32 -11.03
CA PRO A 109 9.29 11.94 -11.39
C PRO A 109 9.30 11.21 -12.73
N ALA A 110 10.28 11.52 -13.58
CA ALA A 110 10.42 10.90 -14.89
C ALA A 110 11.90 10.73 -15.23
N THR A 111 12.26 9.54 -15.72
CA THR A 111 13.61 9.22 -16.20
C THR A 111 13.64 9.27 -17.72
N PHE A 112 14.56 10.05 -18.24
CA PHE A 112 14.81 10.23 -19.66
C PHE A 112 16.33 10.22 -19.91
N GLU A 113 16.78 9.42 -20.87
CA GLU A 113 18.21 9.25 -21.20
C GLU A 113 19.08 8.92 -19.97
N GLY A 114 18.56 8.03 -19.08
CA GLY A 114 19.26 7.56 -17.89
C GLY A 114 19.36 8.58 -16.75
N ARG A 115 18.71 9.75 -16.85
CA ARG A 115 18.66 10.76 -15.80
C ARG A 115 17.22 11.05 -15.38
N ALA A 116 17.02 11.34 -14.10
CA ALA A 116 15.73 11.63 -13.53
C ALA A 116 15.52 13.14 -13.32
N GLY A 117 14.29 13.58 -13.55
CA GLY A 117 13.83 14.94 -13.30
C GLY A 117 12.34 14.89 -12.94
N PHE A 118 11.66 16.02 -13.08
CA PHE A 118 10.23 16.11 -12.79
C PHE A 118 9.45 16.74 -13.93
N ILE A 119 8.36 16.10 -14.35
CA ILE A 119 7.49 16.56 -15.42
C ILE A 119 6.17 17.11 -14.89
N ARG A 120 5.58 18.04 -15.64
CA ARG A 120 4.22 18.54 -15.45
C ARG A 120 3.21 17.66 -16.17
N PRO A 121 1.88 17.82 -15.91
CA PRO A 121 0.83 17.07 -16.60
C PRO A 121 0.81 17.23 -18.14
N ASP A 122 1.47 18.23 -18.69
CA ASP A 122 1.67 18.42 -20.15
C ASP A 122 2.85 17.59 -20.71
N GLY A 123 3.55 16.84 -19.86
CA GLY A 123 4.72 16.01 -20.22
C GLY A 123 6.02 16.77 -20.34
N GLN A 124 6.04 18.08 -20.12
CA GLN A 124 7.27 18.87 -20.17
C GLN A 124 7.98 18.85 -18.82
N PHE A 125 9.32 18.82 -18.87
CA PHE A 125 10.12 18.93 -17.64
C PHE A 125 9.93 20.31 -16.97
N SER A 126 9.52 20.27 -15.68
CA SER A 126 9.61 21.40 -14.77
C SER A 126 11.00 21.48 -14.17
N VAL A 127 11.57 20.34 -13.82
CA VAL A 127 12.94 20.19 -13.37
C VAL A 127 13.65 19.25 -14.33
N GLN A 128 14.71 19.74 -14.97
CA GLN A 128 15.47 18.96 -15.98
C GLN A 128 16.01 17.65 -15.40
N PRO A 129 16.20 16.60 -16.24
CA PRO A 129 16.69 15.31 -15.79
C PRO A 129 18.19 15.37 -15.49
N VAL A 130 18.54 15.77 -14.27
CA VAL A 130 19.93 15.92 -13.79
C VAL A 130 20.28 14.96 -12.65
N PHE A 131 19.27 14.38 -12.00
CA PHE A 131 19.45 13.46 -10.88
C PHE A 131 19.73 12.04 -11.34
N SER A 132 20.35 11.22 -10.49
CA SER A 132 20.51 9.79 -10.76
C SER A 132 19.17 9.06 -10.60
N GLN A 133 18.37 9.42 -9.60
CA GLN A 133 17.04 8.90 -9.32
C GLN A 133 16.23 9.96 -8.57
N THR A 134 14.89 9.83 -8.58
CA THR A 134 13.97 10.69 -7.83
C THR A 134 12.77 9.87 -7.35
N GLY A 135 12.16 10.29 -6.23
CA GLY A 135 10.84 9.81 -5.78
C GLY A 135 9.76 10.86 -5.98
N ASN A 136 8.53 10.53 -5.59
CA ASN A 136 7.38 11.44 -5.68
C ASN A 136 7.52 12.62 -4.72
N PHE A 137 6.88 13.74 -5.07
CA PHE A 137 6.71 14.85 -4.13
C PHE A 137 5.74 14.45 -3.01
N SER A 138 6.08 14.87 -1.82
CA SER A 138 5.20 14.82 -0.65
C SER A 138 5.61 15.93 0.30
N GLU A 139 4.63 16.70 0.80
CA GLU A 139 4.84 17.83 1.70
C GLU A 139 5.81 18.88 1.11
N GLY A 140 5.77 19.07 -0.22
CA GLY A 140 6.60 20.05 -0.94
C GLY A 140 8.04 19.65 -1.20
N LEU A 141 8.46 18.44 -0.80
CA LEU A 141 9.81 17.92 -1.03
C LEU A 141 9.76 16.55 -1.74
N ALA A 142 10.77 16.26 -2.54
CA ALA A 142 10.95 14.95 -3.17
C ALA A 142 12.36 14.42 -2.89
N PRO A 143 12.54 13.12 -2.61
CA PRO A 143 13.87 12.53 -2.51
C PRO A 143 14.54 12.54 -3.89
N ALA A 144 15.79 12.94 -3.93
CA ALA A 144 16.60 13.02 -5.17
C ALA A 144 18.02 12.56 -4.91
N GLY A 145 18.51 11.66 -5.79
CA GLY A 145 19.85 11.09 -5.72
C GLY A 145 20.85 11.87 -6.57
N HIS A 146 22.05 12.09 -6.05
CA HIS A 146 23.18 12.66 -6.74
C HIS A 146 24.47 12.00 -6.25
N ASP A 147 25.30 11.53 -7.19
CA ASP A 147 26.58 10.89 -6.90
C ASP A 147 26.51 9.75 -5.86
N GLY A 148 25.42 8.97 -5.91
CA GLY A 148 25.20 7.82 -5.02
C GLY A 148 24.58 8.17 -3.68
N LEU A 149 24.44 9.45 -3.34
CA LEU A 149 23.78 9.89 -2.11
C LEU A 149 22.43 10.53 -2.40
N TRP A 150 21.54 10.46 -1.42
CA TRP A 150 20.19 11.00 -1.47
C TRP A 150 20.04 12.20 -0.53
N GLY A 151 19.33 13.20 -1.03
CA GLY A 151 18.85 14.36 -0.30
C GLY A 151 17.42 14.65 -0.71
N PHE A 152 16.95 15.85 -0.44
CA PHE A 152 15.58 16.25 -0.77
C PHE A 152 15.58 17.58 -1.53
N VAL A 153 14.83 17.62 -2.62
CA VAL A 153 14.70 18.81 -3.47
C VAL A 153 13.31 19.40 -3.35
N ASP A 154 13.21 20.71 -3.54
CA ASP A 154 11.96 21.43 -3.71
C ASP A 154 11.44 21.35 -5.16
N LYS A 155 10.29 21.95 -5.44
CA LYS A 155 9.66 21.95 -6.77
C LYS A 155 10.45 22.73 -7.84
N THR A 156 11.47 23.49 -7.47
CA THR A 156 12.39 24.15 -8.40
C THR A 156 13.56 23.23 -8.80
N GLY A 157 13.75 22.10 -8.08
CA GLY A 157 14.87 21.19 -8.23
C GLY A 157 16.10 21.57 -7.38
N ALA A 158 15.99 22.61 -6.55
CA ALA A 158 17.03 22.97 -5.60
C ALA A 158 17.00 22.05 -4.37
N TYR A 159 18.18 21.62 -3.93
CA TYR A 159 18.28 20.85 -2.70
C TYR A 159 17.89 21.69 -1.49
N HIS A 160 16.81 21.28 -0.81
CA HIS A 160 16.43 21.78 0.52
C HIS A 160 17.26 21.08 1.61
N ILE A 161 17.49 19.77 1.43
CA ILE A 161 18.39 18.96 2.26
C ILE A 161 19.43 18.36 1.33
N ALA A 162 20.70 18.69 1.55
CA ALA A 162 21.81 18.21 0.70
C ALA A 162 21.92 16.67 0.76
N PRO A 163 22.38 16.03 -0.32
CA PRO A 163 22.62 14.60 -0.35
C PRO A 163 23.60 14.14 0.74
N GLN A 164 23.17 13.20 1.57
CA GLN A 164 23.96 12.71 2.71
C GLN A 164 23.65 11.27 3.15
N TRP A 165 22.62 10.62 2.56
CA TRP A 165 22.21 9.27 2.89
C TRP A 165 22.33 8.33 1.66
N ASP A 166 22.45 7.01 1.91
CA ASP A 166 22.49 6.01 0.85
C ASP A 166 21.11 5.81 0.17
N GLY A 167 20.02 6.22 0.83
CA GLY A 167 18.66 6.18 0.33
C GLY A 167 17.72 7.05 1.15
N ALA A 168 16.60 7.45 0.53
CA ALA A 168 15.56 8.23 1.19
C ALA A 168 14.18 7.89 0.61
N SER A 169 13.14 7.86 1.49
CA SER A 169 11.74 7.78 1.10
C SER A 169 11.10 9.17 0.95
N THR A 170 9.85 9.23 0.49
CA THR A 170 9.05 10.45 0.55
C THR A 170 8.70 10.81 1.99
N PHE A 171 8.51 12.11 2.27
CA PHE A 171 8.01 12.58 3.55
C PHE A 171 6.58 12.10 3.80
N GLN A 172 6.30 11.71 5.03
CA GLN A 172 4.97 11.42 5.57
C GLN A 172 4.88 12.03 6.96
N GLU A 173 3.92 12.95 7.17
CA GLU A 173 3.70 13.64 8.45
C GLU A 173 5.00 14.18 9.08
N GLN A 174 5.79 14.93 8.28
CA GLN A 174 7.03 15.61 8.63
C GLN A 174 8.27 14.70 8.83
N SER A 175 8.15 13.38 8.63
CA SER A 175 9.26 12.44 8.73
C SER A 175 9.52 11.71 7.40
N ALA A 176 10.76 11.38 7.10
CA ALA A 176 11.14 10.53 5.97
C ALA A 176 12.11 9.44 6.45
N LEU A 177 11.95 8.22 5.88
CA LEU A 177 12.93 7.18 6.09
C LEU A 177 14.22 7.55 5.34
N VAL A 178 15.34 7.37 6.00
CA VAL A 178 16.68 7.53 5.44
C VAL A 178 17.53 6.32 5.74
N THR A 179 18.49 6.02 4.86
CA THR A 179 19.34 4.83 5.00
C THR A 179 20.81 5.19 5.03
N ARG A 180 21.58 4.47 5.86
CA ARG A 180 23.04 4.52 5.89
C ARG A 180 23.58 3.14 6.28
N ASP A 181 24.61 2.66 5.57
CA ASP A 181 25.29 1.38 5.83
C ASP A 181 24.32 0.19 5.94
N GLY A 182 23.29 0.16 5.07
CA GLY A 182 22.28 -0.89 5.03
C GLY A 182 21.26 -0.88 6.16
N HIS A 183 21.27 0.15 7.02
CA HIS A 183 20.27 0.35 8.08
C HIS A 183 19.38 1.55 7.76
N TRP A 184 18.16 1.54 8.27
CA TRP A 184 17.25 2.66 8.16
C TRP A 184 17.00 3.39 9.49
N GLY A 185 16.67 4.64 9.36
CA GLY A 185 16.26 5.54 10.42
C GLY A 185 15.31 6.59 9.89
N LEU A 186 15.08 7.66 10.61
CA LEU A 186 14.18 8.75 10.24
C LEU A 186 14.91 10.09 10.29
N CYS A 187 14.55 10.99 9.37
CA CYS A 187 14.93 12.39 9.43
C CYS A 187 13.68 13.30 9.41
N ASN A 188 13.82 14.50 9.98
CA ASN A 188 12.83 15.56 9.88
C ASN A 188 13.08 16.44 8.63
N ARG A 189 12.22 17.44 8.41
CA ARG A 189 12.31 18.35 7.27
C ARG A 189 13.52 19.30 7.30
N ALA A 190 14.19 19.44 8.45
CA ALA A 190 15.46 20.18 8.55
C ALA A 190 16.67 19.31 8.16
N GLY A 191 16.47 18.02 7.91
CA GLY A 191 17.52 17.06 7.61
C GLY A 191 18.23 16.52 8.85
N GLU A 192 17.65 16.72 10.02
CA GLU A 192 18.17 16.17 11.28
C GLU A 192 17.65 14.72 11.47
N GLU A 193 18.53 13.81 11.80
CA GLU A 193 18.18 12.44 12.12
C GLU A 193 17.46 12.37 13.47
N THR A 194 16.13 12.24 13.44
CA THR A 194 15.33 12.05 14.65
C THR A 194 15.48 10.64 15.22
N VAL A 195 15.65 9.68 14.33
CA VAL A 195 16.06 8.31 14.63
C VAL A 195 17.27 8.00 13.76
N PRO A 196 18.48 7.88 14.32
CA PRO A 196 19.67 7.48 13.56
C PRO A 196 19.46 6.13 12.87
N PRO A 197 20.01 5.92 11.65
CA PRO A 197 19.95 4.64 10.95
C PRO A 197 20.51 3.50 11.81
N GLN A 198 19.64 2.57 12.22
CA GLN A 198 19.96 1.47 13.14
C GLN A 198 19.08 0.24 12.98
N PHE A 199 18.02 0.34 12.18
CA PHE A 199 17.09 -0.77 11.97
C PHE A 199 17.40 -1.49 10.65
N GLU A 200 17.24 -2.80 10.67
CA GLU A 200 17.48 -3.68 9.54
C GLU A 200 16.24 -3.72 8.62
N PHE A 201 16.46 -3.96 7.33
CA PHE A 201 15.37 -4.18 6.39
C PHE A 201 14.84 -5.60 6.50
N VAL A 202 13.52 -5.75 6.54
CA VAL A 202 12.83 -7.04 6.53
C VAL A 202 12.23 -7.29 5.17
N LYS A 203 12.58 -8.40 4.54
CA LYS A 203 12.05 -8.77 3.22
C LYS A 203 10.53 -8.97 3.30
N GLY A 204 9.80 -8.26 2.43
CA GLY A 204 8.34 -8.40 2.33
C GLY A 204 7.54 -7.44 3.21
N HIS A 205 8.20 -6.58 3.98
CA HIS A 205 7.56 -5.49 4.71
C HIS A 205 7.92 -4.14 4.08
N ALA A 206 6.96 -3.23 4.05
CA ALA A 206 7.17 -1.84 3.68
C ALA A 206 7.76 -1.09 4.88
N GLN A 207 9.10 -0.97 4.91
CA GLN A 207 9.77 -0.26 5.99
C GLN A 207 9.54 1.24 5.90
N GLY A 208 9.32 1.88 7.06
CA GLY A 208 9.13 3.33 7.18
C GLY A 208 7.77 3.82 6.69
N GLU A 209 6.84 2.93 6.33
CA GLU A 209 5.44 3.28 6.21
C GLU A 209 4.81 3.35 7.60
N PHE A 210 4.09 4.44 7.85
CA PHE A 210 3.41 4.64 9.13
C PHE A 210 1.96 4.20 9.03
N PHE A 211 1.56 3.33 9.94
CA PHE A 211 0.19 2.89 10.15
C PHE A 211 -0.24 3.33 11.55
N ASP A 212 -1.32 4.09 11.63
CA ASP A 212 -1.77 4.70 12.89
C ASP A 212 -0.63 5.47 13.62
N GLY A 213 0.26 6.15 12.86
CA GLY A 213 1.37 6.92 13.39
C GLY A 213 2.56 6.12 13.91
N MET A 214 2.62 4.81 13.60
CA MET A 214 3.69 3.90 14.03
C MET A 214 4.26 3.15 12.82
N ALA A 215 5.58 3.02 12.75
CA ALA A 215 6.29 2.23 11.75
C ALA A 215 6.96 1.02 12.40
N LEU A 216 6.89 -0.12 11.72
CA LEU A 216 7.53 -1.36 12.17
C LEU A 216 9.06 -1.23 12.13
N ALA A 217 9.73 -1.54 13.23
CA ALA A 217 11.19 -1.52 13.40
C ALA A 217 11.72 -2.93 13.69
N PHE A 218 12.82 -3.30 13.03
CA PHE A 218 13.45 -4.61 13.22
C PHE A 218 14.92 -4.43 13.55
N ARG A 219 15.39 -5.06 14.62
CA ARG A 219 16.79 -5.03 15.06
C ARG A 219 17.12 -6.29 15.84
N ALA A 220 18.26 -6.90 15.53
CA ALA A 220 18.77 -8.08 16.22
C ALA A 220 17.76 -9.25 16.31
N GLY A 221 17.02 -9.49 15.23
CA GLY A 221 16.05 -10.59 15.16
C GLY A 221 14.73 -10.34 15.86
N LYS A 222 14.46 -9.10 16.31
CA LYS A 222 13.25 -8.72 17.03
C LYS A 222 12.55 -7.53 16.41
N TYR A 223 11.23 -7.51 16.53
CA TYR A 223 10.36 -6.44 16.09
C TYR A 223 9.99 -5.48 17.22
N GLY A 224 9.93 -4.20 16.91
CA GLY A 224 9.46 -3.12 17.76
C GLY A 224 8.81 -2.04 16.89
N PHE A 225 8.67 -0.83 17.42
CA PHE A 225 7.99 0.24 16.69
C PHE A 225 8.65 1.59 16.91
N VAL A 226 8.70 2.37 15.85
CA VAL A 226 9.12 3.77 15.84
C VAL A 226 7.87 4.63 15.62
N SER A 227 7.68 5.63 16.45
CA SER A 227 6.60 6.60 16.28
C SER A 227 6.99 7.66 15.25
N GLN A 228 6.00 8.23 14.64
CA GLN A 228 6.11 9.25 13.58
C GLN A 228 6.82 10.53 14.04
N ASP A 229 6.78 10.86 15.34
CA ASP A 229 7.53 11.97 15.92
C ASP A 229 9.03 11.65 16.13
N GLY A 230 9.52 10.52 15.57
CA GLY A 230 10.92 10.18 15.54
C GLY A 230 11.45 9.58 16.85
N ARG A 231 10.63 8.82 17.59
CA ARG A 231 11.05 8.10 18.80
C ARG A 231 10.91 6.60 18.62
N VAL A 232 11.78 5.82 19.24
CA VAL A 232 11.57 4.39 19.44
C VAL A 232 10.47 4.26 20.50
N ALA A 233 9.22 4.02 20.07
CA ALA A 233 8.07 3.93 20.97
C ALA A 233 8.01 2.58 21.67
N VAL A 234 8.39 1.50 20.96
CA VAL A 234 8.47 0.15 21.49
C VAL A 234 9.80 -0.45 21.06
N GLU A 235 10.67 -0.74 22.02
CA GLU A 235 11.96 -1.38 21.73
C GLU A 235 11.76 -2.74 21.06
N PRO A 236 12.63 -3.13 20.09
CA PRO A 236 12.56 -4.42 19.44
C PRO A 236 12.66 -5.57 20.45
N MET A 237 11.56 -6.29 20.66
CA MET A 237 11.46 -7.37 21.65
C MET A 237 10.54 -8.54 21.22
N PHE A 238 9.69 -8.35 20.23
CA PHE A 238 8.74 -9.36 19.77
C PHE A 238 9.34 -10.29 18.70
N ASP A 239 8.91 -11.55 18.68
CA ASP A 239 9.36 -12.54 17.68
C ASP A 239 8.82 -12.20 16.28
N LEU A 240 7.59 -11.70 16.21
CA LEU A 240 6.97 -11.14 15.02
C LEU A 240 6.05 -9.98 15.44
N ALA A 241 5.90 -8.99 14.57
CA ALA A 241 4.88 -7.96 14.70
C ALA A 241 4.31 -7.59 13.33
N GLY A 242 3.06 -7.15 13.32
CA GLY A 242 2.38 -6.56 12.17
C GLY A 242 2.13 -5.06 12.39
N ASP A 243 1.68 -4.39 11.34
CA ASP A 243 1.39 -2.96 11.38
C ASP A 243 0.28 -2.62 12.38
N PHE A 244 0.24 -1.37 12.85
CA PHE A 244 -0.85 -0.86 13.64
C PHE A 244 -2.13 -0.72 12.80
N GLY A 245 -3.27 -1.07 13.39
CA GLY A 245 -4.59 -0.86 12.82
C GLY A 245 -5.61 -0.71 13.93
N GLY A 246 -6.43 0.35 13.89
CA GLY A 246 -7.42 0.62 14.94
C GLY A 246 -6.81 0.81 16.34
N GLY A 247 -5.58 1.33 16.42
CA GLY A 247 -4.84 1.59 17.66
C GLY A 247 -4.11 0.40 18.27
N LEU A 248 -4.16 -0.79 17.64
CA LEU A 248 -3.53 -2.02 18.11
C LEU A 248 -2.60 -2.60 17.05
N ALA A 249 -1.48 -3.19 17.47
CA ALA A 249 -0.58 -3.94 16.60
C ALA A 249 -0.54 -5.42 16.98
N LEU A 250 -0.57 -6.27 15.98
CA LEU A 250 -0.35 -7.70 16.11
C LEU A 250 1.08 -7.95 16.61
N VAL A 251 1.25 -8.86 17.58
CA VAL A 251 2.55 -9.37 18.01
C VAL A 251 2.50 -10.87 18.25
N GLU A 252 3.62 -11.53 17.96
CA GLU A 252 3.84 -12.93 18.33
C GLU A 252 4.78 -13.00 19.55
N ILE A 253 4.41 -13.81 20.54
CA ILE A 253 5.21 -14.11 21.71
C ILE A 253 5.14 -15.61 21.96
N ASN A 254 6.28 -16.29 21.89
CA ASN A 254 6.39 -17.74 22.12
C ASN A 254 5.43 -18.59 21.24
N GLY A 255 5.24 -18.20 19.98
CA GLY A 255 4.42 -18.94 19.03
C GLY A 255 2.91 -18.72 19.14
N ALA A 256 2.47 -17.74 19.93
CA ALA A 256 1.08 -17.33 20.03
C ALA A 256 0.92 -15.84 19.69
N TYR A 257 -0.18 -15.53 19.01
CA TYR A 257 -0.50 -14.17 18.58
C TYR A 257 -1.42 -13.45 19.58
N GLY A 258 -1.08 -12.20 19.84
CA GLY A 258 -1.84 -11.26 20.64
C GLY A 258 -1.70 -9.84 20.11
N TYR A 259 -2.11 -8.84 20.87
CA TYR A 259 -2.06 -7.44 20.43
C TYR A 259 -1.53 -6.52 21.52
N ILE A 260 -0.80 -5.51 21.10
CA ILE A 260 -0.29 -4.42 21.95
C ILE A 260 -0.92 -3.09 21.58
N ASP A 261 -0.95 -2.18 22.55
CA ASP A 261 -1.24 -0.76 22.32
C ASP A 261 0.02 0.01 21.86
N ARG A 262 -0.12 1.32 21.63
CA ARG A 262 0.98 2.19 21.16
C ARG A 262 2.10 2.38 22.16
N GLU A 263 1.87 2.08 23.42
CA GLU A 263 2.84 2.08 24.51
C GLU A 263 3.56 0.72 24.64
N GLY A 264 3.23 -0.26 23.81
CA GLY A 264 3.81 -1.61 23.84
C GLY A 264 3.22 -2.53 24.90
N LYS A 265 2.12 -2.14 25.52
CA LYS A 265 1.41 -2.94 26.52
C LYS A 265 0.52 -3.98 25.83
N LEU A 266 0.50 -5.19 26.38
CA LEU A 266 -0.45 -6.21 25.92
C LEU A 266 -1.90 -5.76 26.20
N ALA A 267 -2.61 -5.43 25.12
CA ALA A 267 -4.05 -5.16 25.15
C ALA A 267 -4.86 -6.47 25.05
N ILE A 268 -4.39 -7.40 24.22
CA ILE A 268 -4.97 -8.74 24.09
C ILE A 268 -3.86 -9.76 24.28
N MET A 269 -3.99 -10.62 25.32
CA MET A 269 -2.99 -11.63 25.64
C MET A 269 -2.78 -12.60 24.47
N PRO A 270 -1.53 -13.00 24.19
CA PRO A 270 -1.22 -13.99 23.16
C PRO A 270 -1.93 -15.32 23.45
N LYS A 271 -2.81 -15.74 22.53
CA LYS A 271 -3.59 -16.97 22.66
C LYS A 271 -4.07 -17.55 21.33
N PHE A 272 -3.87 -16.84 20.22
CA PHE A 272 -4.32 -17.27 18.91
C PHE A 272 -3.20 -18.00 18.16
N GLU A 273 -3.56 -18.97 17.32
CA GLU A 273 -2.64 -19.72 16.47
C GLU A 273 -2.11 -18.87 15.32
N ASP A 274 -2.94 -17.93 14.83
CA ASP A 274 -2.62 -16.95 13.81
C ASP A 274 -3.59 -15.78 13.93
N ALA A 275 -3.22 -14.61 13.45
CA ALA A 275 -4.06 -13.43 13.54
C ALA A 275 -3.66 -12.38 12.47
N GLY A 276 -4.54 -11.42 12.21
CA GLY A 276 -4.27 -10.31 11.30
C GLY A 276 -4.47 -8.94 11.97
N VAL A 277 -4.21 -7.90 11.20
CA VAL A 277 -4.35 -6.51 11.68
C VAL A 277 -5.83 -6.12 11.83
N PHE A 278 -6.12 -5.21 12.75
CA PHE A 278 -7.46 -4.62 12.87
C PHE A 278 -7.78 -3.75 11.65
N SER A 279 -8.95 -3.99 11.08
CA SER A 279 -9.50 -3.22 9.96
C SER A 279 -11.02 -3.16 10.09
N ASP A 280 -11.64 -2.01 9.85
CA ASP A 280 -13.07 -1.76 10.06
C ASP A 280 -13.57 -2.19 11.46
N GLY A 281 -12.68 -2.09 12.49
CA GLY A 281 -13.00 -2.42 13.89
C GLY A 281 -12.93 -3.90 14.26
N LEU A 282 -12.57 -4.79 13.35
CA LEU A 282 -12.41 -6.23 13.60
C LEU A 282 -11.04 -6.73 13.10
N ALA A 283 -10.52 -7.75 13.77
CA ALA A 283 -9.33 -8.48 13.33
C ALA A 283 -9.64 -9.96 13.15
N GLN A 284 -9.17 -10.57 12.05
CA GLN A 284 -9.29 -12.01 11.89
C GLN A 284 -8.31 -12.74 12.81
N VAL A 285 -8.77 -13.83 13.42
CA VAL A 285 -7.98 -14.70 14.29
C VAL A 285 -8.22 -16.16 13.99
N CYS A 286 -7.18 -16.97 14.11
CA CYS A 286 -7.24 -18.42 14.00
C CYS A 286 -7.26 -19.06 15.39
N ALA A 287 -8.23 -19.93 15.63
CA ALA A 287 -8.33 -20.76 16.81
C ALA A 287 -8.85 -22.14 16.40
N ASP A 288 -8.24 -23.23 16.90
CA ASP A 288 -8.56 -24.60 16.56
C ASP A 288 -8.57 -24.85 15.03
N GLY A 289 -7.60 -24.24 14.30
CA GLY A 289 -7.45 -24.34 12.84
C GLY A 289 -8.58 -23.68 12.04
N ARG A 290 -9.40 -22.82 12.65
CA ARG A 290 -10.49 -22.09 12.02
C ARG A 290 -10.36 -20.59 12.24
N TRP A 291 -10.73 -19.82 11.20
CA TRP A 291 -10.71 -18.37 11.24
C TRP A 291 -12.06 -17.81 11.69
N GLY A 292 -12.01 -16.81 12.54
CA GLY A 292 -13.12 -15.97 12.97
C GLY A 292 -12.65 -14.53 13.15
N TYR A 293 -13.41 -13.71 13.86
CA TYR A 293 -13.04 -12.31 14.09
C TYR A 293 -13.26 -11.91 15.54
N ILE A 294 -12.39 -11.03 16.04
CA ILE A 294 -12.48 -10.41 17.37
C ILE A 294 -12.66 -8.89 17.24
N ASN A 295 -13.23 -8.29 18.29
CA ASN A 295 -13.25 -6.85 18.50
C ASN A 295 -11.96 -6.38 19.23
N PRO A 296 -11.71 -5.05 19.37
CA PRO A 296 -10.53 -4.52 20.06
C PRO A 296 -10.41 -4.90 21.55
N ASP A 297 -11.49 -5.33 22.19
CA ASP A 297 -11.47 -5.85 23.58
C ASP A 297 -11.02 -7.33 23.63
N GLY A 298 -10.72 -7.96 22.48
CA GLY A 298 -10.34 -9.37 22.37
C GLY A 298 -11.50 -10.36 22.52
N GLN A 299 -12.74 -9.89 22.41
CA GLN A 299 -13.95 -10.72 22.45
C GLN A 299 -14.28 -11.24 21.04
N ILE A 300 -14.73 -12.47 20.94
CA ILE A 300 -15.17 -13.05 19.66
C ILE A 300 -16.40 -12.29 19.16
N ALA A 301 -16.26 -11.62 18.03
CA ALA A 301 -17.35 -10.95 17.33
C ALA A 301 -18.01 -11.88 16.29
N ILE A 302 -17.21 -12.66 15.57
CA ILE A 302 -17.68 -13.67 14.62
C ILE A 302 -16.94 -14.97 14.97
N PRO A 303 -17.68 -16.03 15.37
CA PRO A 303 -17.07 -17.30 15.80
C PRO A 303 -16.16 -17.93 14.74
N PRO A 304 -15.04 -18.57 15.14
CA PRO A 304 -14.17 -19.30 14.23
C PRO A 304 -14.92 -20.44 13.53
N ALA A 305 -15.06 -20.30 12.21
CA ALA A 305 -15.76 -21.29 11.37
C ALA A 305 -15.11 -21.43 9.99
N PHE A 306 -14.39 -20.41 9.53
CA PHE A 306 -13.90 -20.29 8.16
C PHE A 306 -12.58 -21.03 7.96
N GLN A 307 -12.33 -21.53 6.74
CA GLN A 307 -11.06 -22.11 6.31
C GLN A 307 -10.01 -21.02 6.10
N SER A 308 -10.42 -19.85 5.64
CA SER A 308 -9.61 -18.63 5.59
C SER A 308 -10.49 -17.38 5.73
N ALA A 309 -9.91 -16.29 6.19
CA ALA A 309 -10.58 -15.02 6.37
C ALA A 309 -9.62 -13.87 6.01
N ALA A 310 -10.10 -12.91 5.22
CA ALA A 310 -9.39 -11.68 4.91
C ALA A 310 -9.77 -10.57 5.91
N PRO A 311 -8.96 -9.51 6.06
CA PRO A 311 -9.36 -8.34 6.83
C PRO A 311 -10.63 -7.71 6.23
N PHE A 312 -11.43 -7.07 7.06
CA PHE A 312 -12.57 -6.27 6.60
C PHE A 312 -12.08 -5.05 5.82
N ARG A 313 -12.79 -4.71 4.75
CA ARG A 313 -12.57 -3.50 3.97
C ARG A 313 -13.93 -2.96 3.51
N ASP A 314 -14.19 -1.69 3.80
CA ASP A 314 -15.45 -1.03 3.41
C ASP A 314 -16.70 -1.83 3.87
N GLY A 315 -16.63 -2.46 5.07
CA GLY A 315 -17.72 -3.20 5.72
C GLY A 315 -17.88 -4.65 5.29
N LEU A 316 -17.08 -5.17 4.36
CA LEU A 316 -17.12 -6.57 3.93
C LEU A 316 -15.77 -7.27 4.09
N ALA A 317 -15.81 -8.57 4.40
CA ALA A 317 -14.65 -9.45 4.39
C ALA A 317 -14.88 -10.67 3.50
N LEU A 318 -13.86 -11.02 2.72
CA LEU A 318 -13.82 -12.27 1.96
C LEU A 318 -13.44 -13.42 2.91
N THR A 319 -14.26 -14.45 2.95
CA THR A 319 -13.98 -15.68 3.70
C THR A 319 -14.13 -16.89 2.80
N VAL A 320 -13.53 -18.01 3.21
CA VAL A 320 -13.72 -19.30 2.54
C VAL A 320 -14.40 -20.27 3.50
N LEU A 321 -15.52 -20.83 3.08
CA LEU A 321 -16.23 -21.88 3.78
C LEU A 321 -16.60 -22.99 2.79
N ASP A 322 -16.29 -24.24 3.15
CA ASP A 322 -16.49 -25.44 2.29
C ASP A 322 -15.86 -25.29 0.89
N GLY A 323 -14.67 -24.66 0.83
CA GLY A 323 -13.93 -24.43 -0.40
C GLY A 323 -14.51 -23.33 -1.30
N LYS A 324 -15.58 -22.66 -0.89
CA LYS A 324 -16.25 -21.59 -1.63
C LYS A 324 -15.97 -20.22 -1.05
N TRP A 325 -15.81 -19.24 -1.92
CA TRP A 325 -15.72 -17.84 -1.55
C TRP A 325 -17.06 -17.32 -1.08
N GLN A 326 -17.04 -16.51 -0.03
CA GLN A 326 -18.19 -15.74 0.38
C GLN A 326 -17.74 -14.39 0.97
N TYR A 327 -18.57 -13.38 0.77
CA TYR A 327 -18.44 -12.10 1.49
C TYR A 327 -19.40 -12.08 2.67
N ILE A 328 -18.90 -11.67 3.81
CA ILE A 328 -19.68 -11.44 5.03
C ILE A 328 -19.60 -9.97 5.44
N ASN A 329 -20.65 -9.47 6.09
CA ASN A 329 -20.65 -8.16 6.73
C ASN A 329 -20.07 -8.21 8.16
N LEU A 330 -19.95 -7.05 8.82
CA LEU A 330 -19.41 -6.93 10.19
C LEU A 330 -20.19 -7.73 11.25
N ARG A 331 -21.41 -8.22 10.94
CA ARG A 331 -22.21 -9.10 11.83
C ARG A 331 -22.01 -10.58 11.50
N GLY A 332 -21.17 -10.93 10.51
CA GLY A 332 -20.97 -12.29 10.04
C GLY A 332 -22.07 -12.82 9.11
N GLU A 333 -22.99 -11.96 8.68
CA GLU A 333 -24.07 -12.34 7.76
C GLU A 333 -23.51 -12.43 6.34
N VAL A 334 -23.87 -13.50 5.62
CA VAL A 334 -23.43 -13.70 4.24
C VAL A 334 -24.15 -12.73 3.32
N VAL A 335 -23.37 -11.90 2.64
CA VAL A 335 -23.84 -10.92 1.64
C VAL A 335 -23.79 -11.50 0.23
N TRP A 336 -22.78 -12.31 -0.04
CA TRP A 336 -22.62 -13.01 -1.33
C TRP A 336 -21.87 -14.33 -1.12
N ARG A 337 -22.19 -15.33 -1.93
CA ARG A 337 -21.50 -16.64 -1.94
C ARG A 337 -21.30 -17.13 -3.38
N GLU A 338 -20.16 -17.72 -3.62
CA GLU A 338 -19.83 -18.43 -4.86
C GLU A 338 -20.78 -19.63 -5.05
N SER A 339 -21.35 -19.76 -6.24
CA SER A 339 -22.33 -20.81 -6.61
C SER A 339 -21.72 -22.24 -6.66
#